data_4d5035a1a830a0caa2b7e85a24de8786
#
_entry.id   4d5035a1a830a0caa2b7e85a24de8786
#
_cell.length_a   1.000
_cell.length_b   1.000
_cell.length_c   1.000
_cell.angle_alpha   90.00
_cell.angle_beta   90.00
_cell.angle_gamma   90.00
#
_symmetry.space_group_name_H-M   'P 1'
#
loop_
_entity.id
_entity.type
_entity.pdbx_description
1 polymer ?
#
loop_
_entity_poly.entity_id
_entity_poly.type
_entity_poly.pdbx_seq_one_letter_code
_entity_poly.pdbx_strand_id
1 'polypeptide(L)'
;MVIALFACSFAACSSDDDAPEEKEIEVTPANLHGAWKLVEWNNGEQVPEGIYCYIVFDRKDQTVKMYQNYDSMYSRYITGWFALTPDPYVGCIINGAYDNGVGDWDHEYIVTRLLPSGSMTWIAKDDASNVCRYERCSEVPAEIIRESQGKAE
;
A
#
# COMPACT_ATOMS: atom_id res chain seq x y z
N MET A 1 7.44 20.43 -69.08
CA MET A 1 6.60 19.50 -68.31
C MET A 1 7.47 19.04 -67.13
N VAL A 2 7.29 19.66 -65.97
CA VAL A 2 8.11 19.44 -64.77
C VAL A 2 7.21 18.74 -63.75
N ILE A 3 7.57 17.51 -63.41
CA ILE A 3 6.87 16.73 -62.41
C ILE A 3 7.54 17.01 -61.06
N ALA A 4 6.81 17.69 -60.15
CA ALA A 4 7.24 17.91 -58.77
C ALA A 4 6.82 16.70 -57.94
N LEU A 5 7.81 15.95 -57.43
CA LEU A 5 7.60 14.92 -56.40
C LEU A 5 7.47 15.59 -55.03
N PHE A 6 6.29 15.49 -54.44
CA PHE A 6 6.05 15.82 -53.07
C PHE A 6 6.45 14.63 -52.19
N ALA A 7 7.54 14.75 -51.43
CA ALA A 7 7.92 13.83 -50.41
C ALA A 7 7.17 14.20 -49.10
N CYS A 8 6.16 13.42 -48.74
CA CYS A 8 5.53 13.51 -47.43
C CYS A 8 6.46 12.86 -46.39
N SER A 9 7.13 13.69 -45.60
CA SER A 9 7.83 13.27 -44.38
C SER A 9 6.79 13.00 -43.30
N PHE A 10 6.52 11.73 -42.98
CA PHE A 10 5.81 11.36 -41.78
C PHE A 10 6.80 11.51 -40.63
N ALA A 11 6.70 12.60 -39.85
CA ALA A 11 7.28 12.72 -38.54
C ALA A 11 6.46 11.82 -37.61
N ALA A 12 6.97 10.64 -37.32
CA ALA A 12 6.50 9.82 -36.20
C ALA A 12 6.91 10.52 -34.92
N CYS A 13 6.00 11.24 -34.29
CA CYS A 13 6.14 11.63 -32.90
C CYS A 13 5.90 10.37 -32.06
N SER A 14 6.95 9.66 -31.71
CA SER A 14 6.96 8.79 -30.56
C SER A 14 7.13 9.68 -29.34
N SER A 15 6.03 10.07 -28.71
CA SER A 15 6.05 10.60 -27.36
C SER A 15 6.19 9.43 -26.41
N ASP A 16 7.40 8.92 -26.26
CA ASP A 16 7.78 8.19 -25.06
C ASP A 16 7.95 9.22 -23.95
N ASP A 17 6.83 9.54 -23.30
CA ASP A 17 6.85 10.16 -21.98
C ASP A 17 7.30 9.09 -20.98
N ASP A 18 8.58 8.74 -21.03
CA ASP A 18 9.28 8.07 -19.94
C ASP A 18 9.42 9.09 -18.79
N ALA A 19 8.34 9.23 -18.02
CA ALA A 19 8.46 9.86 -16.72
C ALA A 19 9.53 9.09 -15.94
N PRO A 20 10.55 9.77 -15.37
CA PRO A 20 11.62 9.09 -14.66
C PRO A 20 11.04 8.17 -13.60
N GLU A 21 11.41 6.88 -13.66
CA GLU A 21 10.96 5.89 -12.69
C GLU A 21 11.35 6.34 -11.29
N GLU A 22 10.35 6.47 -10.42
CA GLU A 22 10.55 6.96 -9.06
C GLU A 22 11.38 5.94 -8.27
N LYS A 23 12.45 6.42 -7.64
CA LYS A 23 13.35 5.56 -6.88
C LYS A 23 12.74 5.18 -5.54
N GLU A 24 12.79 3.89 -5.22
CA GLU A 24 12.37 3.37 -3.91
C GLU A 24 13.19 3.99 -2.77
N ILE A 25 12.52 4.29 -1.67
CA ILE A 25 13.13 4.71 -0.42
C ILE A 25 13.24 3.54 0.57
N GLU A 26 14.15 3.67 1.52
CA GLU A 26 14.38 2.65 2.53
C GLU A 26 13.12 2.41 3.38
N VAL A 27 12.84 1.14 3.67
CA VAL A 27 11.73 0.75 4.57
C VAL A 27 12.18 0.93 6.01
N THR A 28 11.73 2.01 6.63
CA THR A 28 12.01 2.35 8.02
C THR A 28 10.73 2.74 8.75
N PRO A 29 10.69 2.68 10.10
CA PRO A 29 9.51 3.17 10.84
C PRO A 29 9.18 4.62 10.52
N ALA A 30 10.19 5.46 10.23
CA ALA A 30 9.99 6.86 9.87
C ALA A 30 9.33 7.01 8.49
N ASN A 31 9.75 6.22 7.51
CA ASN A 31 9.20 6.25 6.15
C ASN A 31 7.83 5.56 6.05
N LEU A 32 7.51 4.62 6.95
CA LEU A 32 6.16 4.04 7.06
C LEU A 32 5.19 4.92 7.84
N HIS A 33 5.67 5.79 8.73
CA HIS A 33 4.81 6.59 9.62
C HIS A 33 3.70 7.32 8.88
N GLY A 34 2.47 7.27 9.43
CA GLY A 34 1.27 7.90 8.89
C GLY A 34 0.21 6.90 8.43
N ALA A 35 -0.78 7.40 7.71
CA ALA A 35 -1.94 6.64 7.28
C ALA A 35 -1.78 6.14 5.83
N TRP A 36 -2.21 4.90 5.61
CA TRP A 36 -2.16 4.21 4.33
C TRP A 36 -3.50 3.55 4.05
N LYS A 37 -3.93 3.62 2.81
CA LYS A 37 -5.17 3.00 2.31
C LYS A 37 -4.82 1.85 1.37
N LEU A 38 -5.42 0.70 1.58
CA LEU A 38 -5.39 -0.41 0.63
C LEU A 38 -6.15 -0.02 -0.64
N VAL A 39 -5.51 -0.13 -1.80
CA VAL A 39 -6.09 0.23 -3.10
C VAL A 39 -6.15 -0.95 -4.06
N GLU A 40 -5.24 -1.91 -3.93
CA GLU A 40 -5.25 -3.16 -4.70
C GLU A 40 -4.91 -4.34 -3.80
N TRP A 41 -5.48 -5.50 -4.11
CA TRP A 41 -5.21 -6.78 -3.49
C TRP A 41 -5.09 -7.90 -4.55
N ASN A 42 -4.84 -9.13 -4.14
CA ASN A 42 -4.82 -10.30 -5.01
C ASN A 42 -4.05 -10.07 -6.33
N ASN A 43 -2.88 -9.41 -6.24
CA ASN A 43 -2.01 -9.17 -7.39
C ASN A 43 -2.64 -8.27 -8.48
N GLY A 44 -3.26 -7.17 -8.09
CA GLY A 44 -3.69 -6.11 -9.00
C GLY A 44 -5.20 -5.93 -9.14
N GLU A 45 -5.99 -6.67 -8.38
CA GLU A 45 -7.43 -6.41 -8.31
C GLU A 45 -7.70 -5.13 -7.51
N GLN A 46 -8.52 -4.25 -8.05
CA GLN A 46 -8.95 -3.05 -7.34
C GLN A 46 -9.85 -3.43 -6.16
N VAL A 47 -9.65 -2.77 -5.02
CA VAL A 47 -10.53 -2.94 -3.87
C VAL A 47 -11.94 -2.47 -4.23
N PRO A 48 -12.99 -3.31 -4.07
CA PRO A 48 -14.36 -2.95 -4.43
C PRO A 48 -14.88 -1.75 -3.65
N GLU A 49 -15.83 -1.03 -4.23
CA GLU A 49 -16.52 0.07 -3.56
C GLU A 49 -17.19 -0.41 -2.26
N GLY A 50 -17.07 0.37 -1.20
CA GLY A 50 -17.59 0.02 0.13
C GLY A 50 -16.69 -0.89 0.96
N ILE A 51 -15.65 -1.48 0.37
CA ILE A 51 -14.63 -2.25 1.08
C ILE A 51 -13.42 -1.36 1.35
N TYR A 52 -12.86 -1.47 2.54
CA TYR A 52 -11.71 -0.67 2.92
C TYR A 52 -10.79 -1.38 3.92
N CYS A 53 -9.51 -1.01 3.86
CA CYS A 53 -8.53 -1.23 4.90
C CYS A 53 -7.62 0.01 4.97
N TYR A 54 -7.56 0.61 6.14
CA TYR A 54 -6.61 1.67 6.46
C TYR A 54 -5.68 1.18 7.54
N ILE A 55 -4.38 1.43 7.37
CA ILE A 55 -3.34 1.13 8.35
C ILE A 55 -2.67 2.44 8.74
N VAL A 56 -2.56 2.72 10.03
CA VAL A 56 -1.85 3.88 10.57
C VAL A 56 -0.64 3.38 11.35
N PHE A 57 0.56 3.73 10.90
CA PHE A 57 1.81 3.39 11.56
C PHE A 57 2.29 4.52 12.47
N ASP A 58 2.59 4.19 13.70
CA ASP A 58 3.34 5.07 14.60
C ASP A 58 4.81 4.64 14.66
N ARG A 59 5.71 5.59 14.35
CA ARG A 59 7.15 5.33 14.29
C ARG A 59 7.82 5.22 15.64
N LYS A 60 7.26 5.89 16.65
CA LYS A 60 7.92 6.02 17.97
C LYS A 60 7.83 4.71 18.76
N ASP A 61 6.63 4.17 18.84
CA ASP A 61 6.34 2.97 19.60
C ASP A 61 6.19 1.73 18.73
N GLN A 62 6.37 1.87 17.40
CA GLN A 62 6.17 0.83 16.37
C GLN A 62 4.81 0.14 16.54
N THR A 63 3.77 0.93 16.72
CA THR A 63 2.39 0.45 16.83
C THR A 63 1.62 0.69 15.55
N VAL A 64 0.56 -0.10 15.36
CA VAL A 64 -0.37 0.03 14.25
C VAL A 64 -1.79 0.17 14.75
N LYS A 65 -2.58 0.91 13.96
CA LYS A 65 -4.04 0.95 14.05
C LYS A 65 -4.59 0.57 12.70
N MET A 66 -5.53 -0.37 12.67
CA MET A 66 -6.17 -0.81 11.45
C MET A 66 -7.68 -0.54 11.52
N TYR A 67 -8.23 -0.04 10.44
CA TYR A 67 -9.65 0.21 10.25
C TYR A 67 -10.06 -0.53 8.98
N GLN A 68 -10.86 -1.59 9.12
CA GLN A 68 -11.15 -2.47 7.99
C GLN A 68 -12.51 -3.14 8.06
N ASN A 69 -13.03 -3.54 6.89
CA ASN A 69 -14.23 -4.35 6.74
C ASN A 69 -14.09 -5.44 5.66
N TYR A 70 -12.89 -5.70 5.13
CA TYR A 70 -12.71 -6.51 3.92
C TYR A 70 -12.97 -8.02 4.11
N ASP A 71 -12.88 -8.54 5.32
CA ASP A 71 -13.11 -9.96 5.67
C ASP A 71 -14.20 -10.14 6.72
N SER A 72 -15.05 -9.14 6.89
CA SER A 72 -16.07 -9.08 7.93
C SER A 72 -17.32 -8.37 7.44
N MET A 73 -18.46 -8.79 7.95
CA MET A 73 -19.74 -8.07 7.75
C MET A 73 -19.78 -6.75 8.54
N TYR A 74 -18.79 -6.49 9.39
CA TYR A 74 -18.74 -5.33 10.27
C TYR A 74 -17.41 -4.61 10.13
N SER A 75 -17.46 -3.29 10.27
CA SER A 75 -16.27 -2.47 10.42
C SER A 75 -15.54 -2.81 11.72
N ARG A 76 -14.21 -2.96 11.64
CA ARG A 76 -13.37 -3.33 12.79
C ARG A 76 -12.28 -2.31 13.01
N TYR A 77 -12.02 -2.01 14.27
CA TYR A 77 -10.85 -1.28 14.72
C TYR A 77 -9.93 -2.25 15.48
N ILE A 78 -8.71 -2.37 14.99
CA ILE A 78 -7.72 -3.32 15.50
C ILE A 78 -6.45 -2.54 15.80
N THR A 79 -5.84 -2.81 16.96
CA THR A 79 -4.53 -2.27 17.33
C THR A 79 -3.51 -3.37 17.47
N GLY A 80 -2.24 -3.00 17.38
CA GLY A 80 -1.15 -3.93 17.53
C GLY A 80 0.20 -3.24 17.37
N TRP A 81 1.23 -4.05 17.19
CA TRP A 81 2.58 -3.58 16.94
C TRP A 81 3.15 -4.20 15.68
N PHE A 82 4.20 -3.61 15.13
CA PHE A 82 4.93 -4.12 13.99
C PHE A 82 6.43 -4.13 14.24
N ALA A 83 7.12 -5.00 13.53
CA ALA A 83 8.57 -5.04 13.50
C ALA A 83 9.05 -5.09 12.04
N LEU A 84 10.22 -4.51 11.79
CA LEU A 84 10.91 -4.53 10.50
C LEU A 84 12.18 -5.34 10.64
N THR A 85 12.37 -6.30 9.74
CA THR A 85 13.57 -7.14 9.70
C THR A 85 14.21 -6.98 8.31
N PRO A 86 15.39 -6.35 8.21
CA PRO A 86 16.14 -6.33 6.97
C PRO A 86 16.54 -7.76 6.55
N ASP A 87 16.34 -8.08 5.29
CA ASP A 87 16.72 -9.35 4.69
C ASP A 87 17.60 -9.11 3.45
N PRO A 88 18.80 -9.73 3.35
CA PRO A 88 19.74 -9.44 2.27
C PRO A 88 19.26 -9.92 0.89
N TYR A 89 18.24 -10.77 0.82
CA TYR A 89 17.77 -11.36 -0.44
C TYR A 89 16.46 -10.73 -0.93
N VAL A 90 15.57 -10.35 0.01
CA VAL A 90 14.24 -9.84 -0.36
C VAL A 90 13.99 -8.39 0.08
N GLY A 91 14.94 -7.79 0.80
CA GLY A 91 14.87 -6.39 1.21
C GLY A 91 14.41 -6.22 2.65
N CYS A 92 13.19 -5.84 2.91
CA CYS A 92 12.66 -5.64 4.26
C CYS A 92 11.38 -6.44 4.48
N ILE A 93 11.36 -7.19 5.56
CA ILE A 93 10.20 -7.95 6.01
C ILE A 93 9.51 -7.19 7.13
N ILE A 94 8.19 -7.02 7.02
CA ILE A 94 7.33 -6.52 8.09
C ILE A 94 6.49 -7.66 8.65
N ASN A 95 6.42 -7.74 9.96
CA ASN A 95 5.50 -8.60 10.70
C ASN A 95 4.95 -7.87 11.91
N GLY A 96 4.02 -8.46 12.63
CA GLY A 96 3.44 -7.85 13.81
C GLY A 96 2.51 -8.79 14.55
N ALA A 97 1.96 -8.28 15.63
CA ALA A 97 0.91 -8.96 16.39
C ALA A 97 -0.20 -7.98 16.76
N TYR A 98 -1.38 -8.53 16.93
CA TYR A 98 -2.56 -7.80 17.37
C TYR A 98 -2.60 -7.74 18.89
N ASP A 99 -3.14 -6.67 19.43
CA ASP A 99 -3.37 -6.53 20.86
C ASP A 99 -4.48 -7.48 21.35
N ASN A 100 -4.61 -7.58 22.68
CA ASN A 100 -5.67 -8.33 23.34
C ASN A 100 -5.67 -9.84 23.08
N GLY A 101 -4.51 -10.43 22.80
CA GLY A 101 -4.37 -11.88 22.64
C GLY A 101 -4.99 -12.44 21.38
N VAL A 102 -5.24 -11.61 20.37
CA VAL A 102 -5.73 -12.05 19.05
C VAL A 102 -4.66 -12.85 18.31
N GLY A 103 -3.38 -12.59 18.60
CA GLY A 103 -2.25 -13.32 18.02
C GLY A 103 -1.43 -12.51 17.04
N ASP A 104 -0.55 -13.20 16.33
CA ASP A 104 0.30 -12.62 15.29
C ASP A 104 -0.49 -12.34 14.01
N TRP A 105 0.07 -11.53 13.15
CA TRP A 105 -0.43 -11.37 11.78
C TRP A 105 -0.38 -12.70 11.04
N ASP A 106 -1.35 -12.95 10.17
CA ASP A 106 -1.45 -14.22 9.43
C ASP A 106 -0.24 -14.50 8.54
N HIS A 107 0.43 -13.43 8.07
CA HIS A 107 1.61 -13.49 7.22
C HIS A 107 2.70 -12.54 7.68
N GLU A 108 3.94 -12.88 7.37
CA GLU A 108 5.03 -11.93 7.22
C GLU A 108 5.00 -11.38 5.79
N TYR A 109 5.25 -10.08 5.61
CA TYR A 109 5.20 -9.45 4.29
C TYR A 109 6.55 -8.85 3.91
N ILE A 110 6.93 -9.03 2.65
CA ILE A 110 8.02 -8.30 2.03
C ILE A 110 7.46 -6.93 1.62
N VAL A 111 8.06 -5.85 2.11
CA VAL A 111 7.71 -4.48 1.72
C VAL A 111 8.59 -4.06 0.55
N THR A 112 7.98 -3.76 -0.58
CA THR A 112 8.66 -3.28 -1.79
C THR A 112 7.98 -2.03 -2.33
N ARG A 113 8.61 -1.38 -3.29
CA ARG A 113 8.07 -0.21 -3.99
C ARG A 113 7.56 0.87 -3.02
N LEU A 114 8.27 1.06 -1.92
CA LEU A 114 8.02 2.20 -1.05
C LEU A 114 8.56 3.45 -1.74
N LEU A 115 7.64 4.26 -2.28
CA LEU A 115 7.98 5.42 -3.11
C LEU A 115 7.75 6.73 -2.35
N PRO A 116 8.56 7.77 -2.62
CA PRO A 116 8.36 9.11 -2.06
C PRO A 116 6.96 9.68 -2.37
N SER A 117 6.38 9.34 -3.52
CA SER A 117 5.00 9.70 -3.90
C SER A 117 3.93 9.13 -2.98
N GLY A 118 4.28 8.13 -2.15
CA GLY A 118 3.37 7.56 -1.18
C GLY A 118 2.67 6.30 -1.68
N SER A 119 3.38 5.42 -2.36
CA SER A 119 2.93 4.07 -2.69
C SER A 119 3.82 3.05 -2.01
N MET A 120 3.28 1.89 -1.63
CA MET A 120 4.03 0.72 -1.21
C MET A 120 3.30 -0.57 -1.59
N THR A 121 4.06 -1.63 -1.80
CA THR A 121 3.55 -2.97 -2.11
C THR A 121 3.98 -3.95 -1.02
N TRP A 122 3.05 -4.77 -0.57
CA TRP A 122 3.29 -5.88 0.34
C TRP A 122 3.07 -7.20 -0.37
N ILE A 123 4.01 -8.13 -0.22
CA ILE A 123 3.94 -9.48 -0.77
C ILE A 123 4.07 -10.45 0.39
N ALA A 124 3.07 -11.32 0.60
CA ALA A 124 3.16 -12.33 1.64
C ALA A 124 4.33 -13.30 1.34
N LYS A 125 5.17 -13.56 2.34
CA LYS A 125 6.36 -14.40 2.19
C LYS A 125 6.06 -15.84 1.81
N ASP A 126 4.95 -16.34 2.30
CA ASP A 126 4.47 -17.70 2.14
C ASP A 126 3.46 -17.88 0.99
N ASP A 127 2.98 -16.78 0.41
CA ASP A 127 2.05 -16.76 -0.71
C ASP A 127 2.33 -15.60 -1.67
N ALA A 128 3.08 -15.86 -2.73
CA ALA A 128 3.45 -14.86 -3.73
C ALA A 128 2.26 -14.31 -4.54
N SER A 129 1.07 -14.91 -4.45
CA SER A 129 -0.16 -14.38 -5.04
C SER A 129 -0.88 -13.37 -4.14
N ASN A 130 -0.58 -13.38 -2.85
CA ASN A 130 -1.09 -12.40 -1.89
C ASN A 130 -0.25 -11.13 -1.97
N VAL A 131 -0.62 -10.27 -2.90
CA VAL A 131 0.03 -8.98 -3.15
C VAL A 131 -0.97 -7.87 -2.91
N CYS A 132 -0.62 -6.94 -2.04
CA CYS A 132 -1.42 -5.78 -1.68
C CYS A 132 -0.66 -4.49 -1.99
N ARG A 133 -1.34 -3.51 -2.59
CA ARG A 133 -0.79 -2.17 -2.79
C ARG A 133 -1.53 -1.16 -1.93
N TYR A 134 -0.76 -0.35 -1.25
CA TYR A 134 -1.24 0.73 -0.40
C TYR A 134 -0.82 2.08 -0.95
N GLU A 135 -1.68 3.07 -0.75
CA GLU A 135 -1.37 4.47 -1.02
C GLU A 135 -1.46 5.29 0.26
N ARG A 136 -0.53 6.22 0.42
CA ARG A 136 -0.52 7.13 1.54
C ARG A 136 -1.71 8.08 1.46
N CYS A 137 -2.37 8.28 2.59
CA CYS A 137 -3.42 9.28 2.73
C CYS A 137 -3.07 10.24 3.89
N SER A 138 -3.69 11.42 3.88
CA SER A 138 -3.46 12.42 4.93
C SER A 138 -3.95 11.92 6.29
N GLU A 139 -5.11 11.27 6.30
CA GLU A 139 -5.76 10.73 7.51
C GLU A 139 -6.79 9.65 7.12
N VAL A 140 -7.20 8.87 8.10
CA VAL A 140 -8.36 7.97 7.96
C VAL A 140 -9.63 8.81 8.00
N PRO A 141 -10.59 8.63 7.05
CA PRO A 141 -11.84 9.38 7.06
C PRO A 141 -12.61 9.25 8.39
N ALA A 142 -13.17 10.36 8.86
CA ALA A 142 -13.84 10.40 10.16
C ALA A 142 -15.04 9.43 10.27
N GLU A 143 -15.76 9.21 9.16
CA GLU A 143 -16.84 8.21 9.07
C GLU A 143 -16.32 6.79 9.31
N ILE A 144 -15.18 6.42 8.74
CA ILE A 144 -14.54 5.10 8.91
C ILE A 144 -14.14 4.90 10.37
N ILE A 145 -13.56 5.92 11.01
CA ILE A 145 -13.20 5.85 12.42
C ILE A 145 -14.45 5.60 13.27
N ARG A 146 -15.53 6.34 13.03
CA ARG A 146 -16.79 6.19 13.79
C ARG A 146 -17.43 4.81 13.59
N GLU A 147 -17.46 4.31 12.36
CA GLU A 147 -18.01 2.99 12.04
C GLU A 147 -17.22 1.87 12.72
N SER A 148 -15.88 1.96 12.68
CA SER A 148 -14.98 0.91 13.15
C SER A 148 -14.88 0.84 14.67
N GLN A 149 -15.03 1.96 15.36
CA GLN A 149 -14.94 2.02 16.84
C GLN A 149 -16.29 1.80 17.52
N GLY A 150 -17.35 1.65 16.74
CA GLY A 150 -18.71 1.64 17.24
C GLY A 150 -19.19 3.06 17.59
N LYS A 151 -20.49 3.32 17.54
CA LYS A 151 -21.05 4.52 18.15
C LYS A 151 -20.87 4.38 19.66
N ALA A 152 -20.00 5.20 20.24
CA ALA A 152 -20.14 5.50 21.67
C ALA A 152 -21.50 6.18 21.81
N GLU A 153 -22.49 5.45 22.29
CA GLU A 153 -23.74 6.03 22.79
C GLU A 153 -23.45 6.77 24.10
#